data_ba630d465e9a3986c202c3bc7bea089e
#
_entry.id   ba630d465e9a3986c202c3bc7bea089e
#
_cell.length_a   1.000
_cell.length_b   1.000
_cell.length_c   1.000
_cell.angle_alpha   90.00
_cell.angle_beta   90.00
_cell.angle_gamma   90.00
#
_symmetry.space_group_name_H-M   'P 1'
#
loop_
_entity.id
_entity.type
_entity.pdbx_description
1 polymer ?
#
loop_
_entity_poly.entity_id
_entity_poly.type
_entity_poly.pdbx_seq_one_letter_code
_entity_poly.pdbx_strand_id
1 'polypeptide(L)'
;KNKKINPYFSPGAHDIKIDVFHLGSTIVKFNLPTQLIDDINMMYDDNSKNLEPHNDLLAGKIAEENAVDEILNDDIKTIFLSCFNQYVNIIQKPKWIPILSQAWINEMKVGEYNPTHYHTGIKSEVGLSSVLMLKRPNTYGAEASREERPANGWLEFTGGDQSPLGVSQIRTDAQVGEFYVFPYSLLHGVYPFNGTD
;
A
#
# COMPACT_ATOMS: atom_id res chain seq x y z
N LYS A 1 12.37 -25.01 -16.68
CA LYS A 1 11.71 -25.57 -15.47
C LYS A 1 10.51 -24.68 -15.20
N ASN A 2 9.30 -25.17 -15.47
CA ASN A 2 8.05 -24.46 -15.20
C ASN A 2 7.93 -24.24 -13.70
N LYS A 3 8.02 -22.98 -13.25
CA LYS A 3 7.65 -22.63 -11.89
C LYS A 3 6.15 -22.89 -11.74
N LYS A 4 5.78 -23.78 -10.84
CA LYS A 4 4.37 -23.98 -10.48
C LYS A 4 3.80 -22.66 -9.99
N ILE A 5 2.82 -22.13 -10.72
CA ILE A 5 2.01 -21.01 -10.27
C ILE A 5 1.30 -21.47 -9.00
N ASN A 6 1.29 -20.62 -7.97
CA ASN A 6 0.63 -20.90 -6.71
C ASN A 6 -0.85 -21.24 -7.01
N PRO A 7 -1.42 -22.35 -6.48
CA PRO A 7 -2.79 -22.77 -6.76
C PRO A 7 -3.89 -21.76 -6.37
N TYR A 8 -3.56 -20.77 -5.55
CA TYR A 8 -4.47 -19.68 -5.22
C TYR A 8 -4.66 -18.66 -6.35
N PHE A 9 -3.82 -18.73 -7.39
CA PHE A 9 -3.99 -17.96 -8.63
C PHE A 9 -4.43 -18.91 -9.73
N SER A 10 -5.69 -19.33 -9.71
CA SER A 10 -6.26 -20.14 -10.80
C SER A 10 -6.19 -19.40 -12.12
N PRO A 11 -5.77 -20.06 -13.23
CA PRO A 11 -5.89 -19.48 -14.55
C PRO A 11 -7.37 -19.16 -14.84
N GLY A 12 -7.69 -17.87 -14.95
CA GLY A 12 -9.06 -17.39 -15.16
C GLY A 12 -9.65 -16.55 -14.02
N ALA A 13 -9.04 -16.54 -12.84
CA ALA A 13 -9.37 -15.60 -11.78
C ALA A 13 -8.34 -14.45 -11.81
N HIS A 14 -8.61 -13.42 -12.59
CA HIS A 14 -7.95 -12.11 -12.61
C HIS A 14 -6.42 -12.14 -12.85
N ASP A 15 -5.97 -11.55 -13.97
CA ASP A 15 -4.57 -11.34 -14.27
C ASP A 15 -3.96 -10.35 -13.28
N ILE A 16 -3.23 -10.85 -12.29
CA ILE A 16 -2.44 -9.99 -11.40
C ILE A 16 -1.17 -9.59 -12.15
N LYS A 17 -1.09 -8.31 -12.52
CA LYS A 17 0.14 -7.72 -13.06
C LYS A 17 1.07 -7.36 -11.91
N ILE A 18 2.35 -7.68 -12.06
CA ILE A 18 3.39 -7.37 -11.08
C ILE A 18 4.36 -6.40 -11.74
N ASP A 19 4.45 -5.18 -11.20
CA ASP A 19 5.49 -4.23 -11.54
C ASP A 19 6.51 -4.18 -10.39
N VAL A 20 7.80 -4.36 -10.71
CA VAL A 20 8.89 -4.37 -9.72
C VAL A 20 9.72 -3.11 -9.91
N PHE A 21 9.84 -2.35 -8.83
CA PHE A 21 10.63 -1.13 -8.79
C PHE A 21 11.78 -1.32 -7.80
N HIS A 22 12.99 -0.99 -8.24
CA HIS A 22 14.19 -1.05 -7.40
C HIS A 22 14.64 0.35 -7.00
N LEU A 23 14.69 0.60 -5.70
CA LEU A 23 15.14 1.87 -5.12
C LEU A 23 16.21 1.61 -4.04
N GLY A 24 17.18 0.70 -4.33
CA GLY A 24 17.98 0.07 -3.27
C GLY A 24 17.16 -0.94 -2.48
N SER A 25 15.94 -0.58 -2.12
CA SER A 25 14.88 -1.50 -1.67
C SER A 25 13.98 -1.88 -2.84
N THR A 26 13.43 -3.09 -2.82
CA THR A 26 12.49 -3.54 -3.84
C THR A 26 11.07 -3.12 -3.45
N ILE A 27 10.35 -2.50 -4.36
CA ILE A 27 8.91 -2.25 -4.26
C ILE A 27 8.23 -3.14 -5.29
N VAL A 28 7.24 -3.90 -4.88
CA VAL A 28 6.43 -4.74 -5.77
C VAL A 28 5.01 -4.21 -5.78
N LYS A 29 4.50 -3.91 -6.97
CA LYS A 29 3.11 -3.50 -7.16
C LYS A 29 2.30 -4.66 -7.71
N PHE A 30 1.22 -5.00 -7.03
CA PHE A 30 0.18 -5.95 -7.48
C PHE A 30 -1.05 -5.16 -7.91
N ASN A 31 -1.80 -5.67 -8.87
CA ASN A 31 -3.15 -5.19 -9.19
C ASN A 31 -4.15 -6.21 -8.67
N LEU A 32 -4.89 -5.84 -7.65
CA LEU A 32 -5.87 -6.70 -7.02
C LEU A 32 -7.22 -6.63 -7.74
N PRO A 33 -8.04 -7.70 -7.67
CA PRO A 33 -9.34 -7.73 -8.32
C PRO A 33 -10.31 -6.68 -7.77
N THR A 34 -11.10 -6.06 -8.65
CA THR A 34 -12.12 -5.07 -8.25
C THR A 34 -13.07 -5.63 -7.20
N GLN A 35 -13.52 -6.88 -7.34
CA GLN A 35 -14.43 -7.52 -6.36
C GLN A 35 -13.82 -7.52 -4.95
N LEU A 36 -12.51 -7.77 -4.81
CA LEU A 36 -11.83 -7.72 -3.50
C LEU A 36 -11.87 -6.30 -2.91
N ILE A 37 -11.69 -5.28 -3.75
CA ILE A 37 -11.75 -3.89 -3.32
C ILE A 37 -13.16 -3.52 -2.86
N ASP A 38 -14.17 -3.95 -3.60
CA ASP A 38 -15.57 -3.73 -3.26
C ASP A 38 -15.92 -4.42 -1.93
N ASP A 39 -15.47 -5.66 -1.73
CA ASP A 39 -15.69 -6.43 -0.51
C ASP A 39 -15.03 -5.75 0.72
N ILE A 40 -13.79 -5.24 0.57
CA ILE A 40 -13.09 -4.51 1.64
C ILE A 40 -13.82 -3.20 1.96
N ASN A 41 -14.23 -2.44 0.94
CA ASN A 41 -14.96 -1.19 1.12
C ASN A 41 -16.30 -1.43 1.83
N MET A 42 -17.08 -2.41 1.39
CA MET A 42 -18.36 -2.77 2.01
C MET A 42 -18.16 -3.16 3.49
N MET A 43 -17.20 -4.01 3.76
CA MET A 43 -16.87 -4.46 5.12
C MET A 43 -16.46 -3.28 6.00
N TYR A 44 -15.67 -2.33 5.48
CA TYR A 44 -15.28 -1.14 6.22
C TYR A 44 -16.48 -0.21 6.47
N ASP A 45 -17.27 0.08 5.44
CA ASP A 45 -18.45 0.96 5.54
C ASP A 45 -19.48 0.42 6.55
N ASP A 46 -19.65 -0.91 6.63
CA ASP A 46 -20.56 -1.57 7.60
C ASP A 46 -20.05 -1.49 9.05
N ASN A 47 -18.75 -1.37 9.26
CA ASN A 47 -18.14 -1.45 10.60
C ASN A 47 -17.48 -0.16 11.08
N SER A 48 -17.26 0.85 10.22
CA SER A 48 -16.41 2.02 10.48
C SER A 48 -16.71 2.75 11.79
N LYS A 49 -17.99 2.80 12.21
CA LYS A 49 -18.40 3.47 13.46
C LYS A 49 -17.98 2.77 14.74
N ASN A 50 -17.56 1.51 14.64
CA ASN A 50 -17.24 0.66 15.78
C ASN A 50 -15.75 0.25 15.80
N LEU A 51 -14.96 0.76 14.84
CA LEU A 51 -13.54 0.43 14.75
C LEU A 51 -12.73 1.23 15.77
N GLU A 52 -11.66 0.63 16.26
CA GLU A 52 -10.71 1.29 17.13
C GLU A 52 -9.85 2.28 16.34
N PRO A 53 -9.73 3.53 16.81
CA PRO A 53 -8.81 4.50 16.20
C PRO A 53 -7.36 4.00 16.24
N HIS A 54 -6.63 4.23 15.15
CA HIS A 54 -5.21 3.87 15.04
C HIS A 54 -4.28 5.10 15.00
N ASN A 55 -4.85 6.29 15.04
CA ASN A 55 -4.17 7.60 14.88
C ASN A 55 -3.00 7.81 15.83
N ASP A 56 -3.11 7.36 17.10
CA ASP A 56 -2.10 7.56 18.13
C ASP A 56 -0.77 6.83 17.83
N LEU A 57 -0.80 5.86 16.93
CA LEU A 57 0.35 5.05 16.55
C LEU A 57 1.01 5.52 15.26
N LEU A 58 0.41 6.48 14.57
CA LEU A 58 0.83 6.93 13.24
C LEU A 58 1.36 8.36 13.26
N ALA A 59 2.26 8.68 12.32
CA ALA A 59 2.85 10.01 12.18
C ALA A 59 1.91 11.02 11.49
N GLY A 60 0.64 10.61 11.21
CA GLY A 60 -0.26 11.23 10.28
C GLY A 60 -0.79 12.60 10.63
N LYS A 61 -1.27 13.26 9.60
CA LYS A 61 -2.12 14.43 9.60
C LYS A 61 -3.46 14.06 8.99
N ILE A 62 -3.94 12.85 9.31
CA ILE A 62 -5.19 12.24 8.86
C ILE A 62 -6.09 12.09 10.09
N ALA A 63 -7.32 12.54 9.98
CA ALA A 63 -8.25 12.54 11.11
C ALA A 63 -8.86 11.15 11.37
N GLU A 64 -9.05 10.37 10.32
CA GLU A 64 -9.70 9.05 10.40
C GLU A 64 -8.74 7.95 9.95
N GLU A 65 -8.15 7.27 10.92
CA GLU A 65 -7.29 6.11 10.76
C GLU A 65 -7.80 5.00 11.67
N ASN A 66 -8.34 3.93 11.11
CA ASN A 66 -9.05 2.90 11.84
C ASN A 66 -8.40 1.53 11.67
N ALA A 67 -8.18 0.82 12.78
CA ALA A 67 -7.72 -0.56 12.76
C ALA A 67 -8.79 -1.48 12.15
N VAL A 68 -8.37 -2.38 11.26
CA VAL A 68 -9.29 -3.30 10.57
C VAL A 68 -8.91 -4.77 10.72
N ASP A 69 -7.89 -5.08 11.52
CA ASP A 69 -7.38 -6.46 11.70
C ASP A 69 -8.48 -7.46 12.02
N GLU A 70 -9.42 -7.05 12.88
CA GLU A 70 -10.46 -7.94 13.39
C GLU A 70 -11.59 -8.14 12.40
N ILE A 71 -11.84 -7.19 11.50
CA ILE A 71 -12.93 -7.28 10.52
C ILE A 71 -12.50 -7.91 9.20
N LEU A 72 -11.20 -7.97 8.91
CA LEU A 72 -10.69 -8.67 7.73
C LEU A 72 -10.99 -10.16 7.82
N ASN A 73 -11.77 -10.70 6.88
CA ASN A 73 -12.03 -12.12 6.81
C ASN A 73 -10.79 -12.91 6.33
N ASP A 74 -10.83 -14.24 6.47
CA ASP A 74 -9.71 -15.12 6.16
C ASP A 74 -9.36 -15.13 4.66
N ASP A 75 -10.33 -14.94 3.78
CA ASP A 75 -10.11 -14.92 2.33
C ASP A 75 -9.28 -13.68 1.94
N ILE A 76 -9.63 -12.50 2.47
CA ILE A 76 -8.87 -11.25 2.26
C ILE A 76 -7.46 -11.39 2.83
N LYS A 77 -7.32 -11.87 4.08
CA LYS A 77 -6.02 -12.11 4.71
C LYS A 77 -5.15 -13.06 3.89
N THR A 78 -5.75 -14.11 3.32
CA THR A 78 -5.05 -15.08 2.47
C THR A 78 -4.50 -14.42 1.20
N ILE A 79 -5.24 -13.52 0.58
CA ILE A 79 -4.77 -12.80 -0.61
C ILE A 79 -3.58 -11.91 -0.27
N PHE A 80 -3.66 -11.14 0.82
CA PHE A 80 -2.53 -10.31 1.26
C PHE A 80 -1.28 -11.15 1.57
N LEU A 81 -1.45 -12.24 2.32
CA LEU A 81 -0.35 -13.17 2.61
C LEU A 81 0.24 -13.79 1.35
N SER A 82 -0.59 -14.07 0.33
CA SER A 82 -0.10 -14.55 -0.96
C SER A 82 0.77 -13.51 -1.68
N CYS A 83 0.39 -12.24 -1.64
CA CYS A 83 1.20 -11.15 -2.18
C CYS A 83 2.53 -10.99 -1.42
N PHE A 84 2.51 -11.05 -0.09
CA PHE A 84 3.72 -11.03 0.72
C PHE A 84 4.63 -12.23 0.46
N ASN A 85 4.08 -13.42 0.29
CA ASN A 85 4.84 -14.62 -0.09
C ASN A 85 5.48 -14.47 -1.48
N GLN A 86 4.78 -13.84 -2.44
CA GLN A 86 5.38 -13.54 -3.73
C GLN A 86 6.50 -12.51 -3.60
N TYR A 87 6.31 -11.47 -2.78
CA TYR A 87 7.34 -10.48 -2.52
C TYR A 87 8.62 -11.15 -1.99
N VAL A 88 8.55 -11.99 -0.95
CA VAL A 88 9.74 -12.64 -0.37
C VAL A 88 10.41 -13.61 -1.35
N ASN A 89 9.65 -14.21 -2.26
CA ASN A 89 10.21 -15.01 -3.35
C ASN A 89 10.97 -14.12 -4.38
N ILE A 90 10.41 -12.97 -4.75
CA ILE A 90 11.04 -12.02 -5.67
C ILE A 90 12.37 -11.52 -5.13
N ILE A 91 12.44 -11.17 -3.85
CA ILE A 91 13.68 -10.73 -3.19
C ILE A 91 14.58 -11.91 -2.77
N GLN A 92 14.28 -13.12 -3.24
CA GLN A 92 15.07 -14.34 -3.02
C GLN A 92 15.22 -14.75 -1.54
N LYS A 93 14.19 -14.53 -0.74
CA LYS A 93 14.10 -14.94 0.67
C LYS A 93 12.99 -15.99 0.90
N PRO A 94 12.95 -17.11 0.15
CA PRO A 94 11.82 -18.04 0.16
C PRO A 94 11.63 -18.80 1.48
N LYS A 95 12.57 -18.69 2.41
CA LYS A 95 12.47 -19.31 3.75
C LYS A 95 11.73 -18.40 4.75
N TRP A 96 11.51 -17.15 4.41
CA TRP A 96 10.74 -16.25 5.25
C TRP A 96 9.26 -16.50 5.07
N ILE A 97 8.54 -16.56 6.17
CA ILE A 97 7.09 -16.80 6.20
C ILE A 97 6.44 -15.52 6.70
N PRO A 98 5.83 -14.73 5.82
CA PRO A 98 5.11 -13.52 6.23
C PRO A 98 3.90 -13.85 7.09
N ILE A 99 3.67 -13.00 8.09
CA ILE A 99 2.44 -12.97 8.87
C ILE A 99 1.84 -11.57 8.78
N LEU A 100 0.53 -11.47 8.75
CA LEU A 100 -0.17 -10.19 8.88
C LEU A 100 -0.23 -9.82 10.36
N SER A 101 0.45 -8.74 10.75
CA SER A 101 0.53 -8.31 12.15
C SER A 101 -0.44 -7.18 12.48
N GLN A 102 -0.68 -6.29 11.53
CA GLN A 102 -1.57 -5.14 11.68
C GLN A 102 -2.13 -4.73 10.32
N ALA A 103 -3.34 -4.22 10.31
CA ALA A 103 -3.98 -3.58 9.16
C ALA A 103 -4.86 -2.42 9.64
N TRP A 104 -4.78 -1.30 8.92
CA TRP A 104 -5.63 -0.14 9.18
C TRP A 104 -6.02 0.53 7.87
N ILE A 105 -7.09 1.32 7.91
CA ILE A 105 -7.55 2.14 6.79
C ILE A 105 -7.39 3.61 7.17
N ASN A 106 -6.81 4.37 6.26
CA ASN A 106 -6.68 5.81 6.33
C ASN A 106 -7.71 6.46 5.41
N GLU A 107 -8.65 7.23 5.97
CA GLU A 107 -9.55 8.08 5.20
C GLU A 107 -8.96 9.48 5.08
N MET A 108 -8.19 9.70 4.04
CA MET A 108 -7.52 10.98 3.81
C MET A 108 -8.45 11.96 3.11
N LYS A 109 -8.76 13.08 3.75
CA LYS A 109 -9.61 14.16 3.25
C LYS A 109 -8.80 15.31 2.63
N VAL A 110 -9.48 16.22 1.97
CA VAL A 110 -8.86 17.42 1.38
C VAL A 110 -7.97 18.14 2.39
N GLY A 111 -6.74 18.41 1.99
CA GLY A 111 -5.73 19.07 2.83
C GLY A 111 -5.01 18.16 3.82
N GLU A 112 -5.48 16.94 4.03
CA GLU A 112 -4.80 15.94 4.83
C GLU A 112 -3.69 15.27 4.02
N TYR A 113 -2.72 14.71 4.71
CA TYR A 113 -1.58 14.03 4.09
C TYR A 113 -0.96 13.02 5.06
N ASN A 114 -0.28 12.03 4.53
CA ASN A 114 0.54 11.15 5.34
C ASN A 114 2.01 11.58 5.20
N PRO A 115 2.61 12.19 6.26
CA PRO A 115 4.01 12.65 6.20
C PRO A 115 4.95 11.50 5.86
N THR A 116 6.10 11.83 5.28
CA THR A 116 7.16 10.84 5.05
C THR A 116 7.57 10.19 6.37
N HIS A 117 7.41 8.88 6.44
CA HIS A 117 7.67 8.06 7.62
C HIS A 117 8.17 6.66 7.21
N TYR A 118 8.51 5.86 8.17
CA TYR A 118 8.80 4.42 8.03
C TYR A 118 8.21 3.68 9.23
N HIS A 119 8.11 2.38 9.10
CA HIS A 119 7.64 1.54 10.20
C HIS A 119 8.79 0.78 10.85
N THR A 120 8.62 0.40 12.10
CA THR A 120 9.53 -0.47 12.83
C THR A 120 8.76 -1.67 13.36
N GLY A 121 9.37 -2.85 13.30
CA GLY A 121 8.72 -4.06 13.82
C GLY A 121 8.74 -4.09 15.35
N ILE A 122 7.59 -4.37 15.95
CA ILE A 122 7.49 -4.58 17.40
C ILE A 122 8.10 -5.93 17.79
N LYS A 123 8.05 -6.91 16.88
CA LYS A 123 8.42 -8.31 17.14
C LYS A 123 9.59 -8.82 16.29
N SER A 124 10.06 -8.04 15.35
CA SER A 124 11.11 -8.44 14.40
C SER A 124 11.89 -7.23 13.92
N GLU A 125 13.21 -7.40 13.69
CA GLU A 125 14.06 -6.40 13.03
C GLU A 125 13.82 -6.33 11.51
N VAL A 126 12.99 -7.22 10.98
CA VAL A 126 12.67 -7.32 9.55
C VAL A 126 11.18 -7.42 9.38
N GLY A 127 10.65 -6.58 8.51
CA GLY A 127 9.22 -6.59 8.19
C GLY A 127 8.92 -6.00 6.82
N LEU A 128 7.69 -6.21 6.40
CA LEU A 128 7.10 -5.62 5.21
C LEU A 128 6.04 -4.61 5.62
N SER A 129 5.93 -3.56 4.84
CA SER A 129 4.81 -2.64 4.83
C SER A 129 4.09 -2.73 3.48
N SER A 130 2.87 -2.25 3.46
CA SER A 130 2.09 -2.22 2.22
C SER A 130 1.08 -1.08 2.21
N VAL A 131 0.73 -0.63 1.01
CA VAL A 131 -0.31 0.36 0.76
C VAL A 131 -1.23 -0.17 -0.33
N LEU A 132 -2.54 -0.23 -0.04
CA LEU A 132 -3.58 -0.57 -1.00
C LEU A 132 -4.47 0.64 -1.23
N MET A 133 -4.65 1.05 -2.48
CA MET A 133 -5.58 2.11 -2.84
C MET A 133 -7.00 1.54 -2.94
N LEU A 134 -7.88 1.92 -2.01
CA LEU A 134 -9.26 1.45 -1.94
C LEU A 134 -10.26 2.38 -2.64
N LYS A 135 -10.12 3.68 -2.42
CA LYS A 135 -10.96 4.74 -3.01
C LYS A 135 -10.09 5.90 -3.45
N ARG A 136 -10.56 6.67 -4.41
CA ARG A 136 -9.93 7.91 -4.87
C ARG A 136 -10.98 9.01 -4.94
N PRO A 137 -10.62 10.29 -4.72
CA PRO A 137 -11.53 11.39 -5.00
C PRO A 137 -11.80 11.51 -6.51
N ASN A 138 -12.87 12.17 -6.89
CA ASN A 138 -13.18 12.46 -8.29
C ASN A 138 -12.06 13.25 -8.98
N THR A 139 -11.38 14.10 -8.23
CA THR A 139 -10.19 14.83 -8.67
C THR A 139 -9.27 15.15 -7.49
N TYR A 140 -7.98 15.06 -7.69
CA TYR A 140 -6.99 15.53 -6.72
C TYR A 140 -6.82 17.07 -6.72
N GLY A 141 -7.49 17.77 -7.64
CA GLY A 141 -7.41 19.21 -7.78
C GLY A 141 -6.18 19.70 -8.54
N ALA A 142 -6.16 20.99 -8.83
CA ALA A 142 -5.06 21.62 -9.56
C ALA A 142 -3.80 21.73 -8.69
N GLU A 143 -2.65 21.57 -9.31
CA GLU A 143 -1.36 21.82 -8.68
C GLU A 143 -1.16 23.32 -8.41
N ALA A 144 -0.54 23.65 -7.28
CA ALA A 144 -0.37 25.05 -6.87
C ALA A 144 0.59 25.85 -7.78
N SER A 145 1.55 25.18 -8.44
CA SER A 145 2.61 25.89 -9.18
C SER A 145 3.18 25.19 -10.41
N ARG A 146 3.01 23.88 -10.56
CA ARG A 146 3.63 23.08 -11.62
C ARG A 146 2.70 21.98 -12.11
N GLU A 147 1.76 22.34 -12.96
CA GLU A 147 0.80 21.40 -13.54
C GLU A 147 1.48 20.22 -14.32
N GLU A 148 2.65 20.49 -14.89
CA GLU A 148 3.44 19.48 -15.60
C GLU A 148 4.15 18.46 -14.68
N ARG A 149 4.08 18.66 -13.37
CA ARG A 149 4.63 17.77 -12.34
C ARG A 149 3.64 17.53 -11.22
N PRO A 150 2.53 16.85 -11.52
CA PRO A 150 1.50 16.59 -10.52
C PRO A 150 2.05 15.76 -9.36
N ALA A 151 1.53 16.01 -8.17
CA ALA A 151 1.88 15.29 -6.96
C ALA A 151 0.69 15.18 -5.98
N ASN A 152 -0.38 15.95 -6.17
CA ASN A 152 -1.54 15.94 -5.28
C ASN A 152 -2.09 14.52 -5.10
N GLY A 153 -2.17 14.07 -3.84
CA GLY A 153 -2.64 12.73 -3.49
C GLY A 153 -1.71 11.58 -3.89
N TRP A 154 -0.52 11.86 -4.44
CA TRP A 154 0.39 10.82 -4.90
C TRP A 154 1.14 10.16 -3.75
N LEU A 155 1.33 8.84 -3.89
CA LEU A 155 2.18 8.05 -3.02
C LEU A 155 3.64 8.27 -3.42
N GLU A 156 4.51 8.54 -2.44
CA GLU A 156 5.93 8.73 -2.64
C GLU A 156 6.73 7.72 -1.83
N PHE A 157 7.77 7.20 -2.46
CA PHE A 157 8.81 6.41 -1.80
C PHE A 157 10.15 7.12 -1.94
N THR A 158 10.90 7.19 -0.85
CA THR A 158 12.22 7.83 -0.81
C THR A 158 13.26 6.85 -0.27
N GLY A 159 14.35 6.70 -0.99
CA GLY A 159 15.46 5.81 -0.63
C GLY A 159 16.47 5.69 -1.76
N GLY A 160 17.35 4.69 -1.67
CA GLY A 160 18.32 4.44 -2.73
C GLY A 160 19.52 5.39 -2.73
N ASP A 161 20.31 5.35 -3.80
CA ASP A 161 21.52 6.13 -3.97
C ASP A 161 21.21 7.47 -4.66
N GLN A 162 21.71 8.56 -4.10
CA GLN A 162 21.59 9.91 -4.67
C GLN A 162 22.72 10.20 -5.69
N SER A 163 23.16 9.19 -6.42
CA SER A 163 24.11 9.41 -7.51
C SER A 163 23.44 10.06 -8.74
N PRO A 164 24.21 10.69 -9.64
CA PRO A 164 23.64 11.26 -10.88
C PRO A 164 22.93 10.26 -11.78
N LEU A 165 23.18 8.97 -11.60
CA LEU A 165 22.56 7.85 -12.34
C LEU A 165 21.61 7.02 -11.47
N GLY A 166 21.46 7.39 -10.19
CA GLY A 166 20.57 6.72 -9.24
C GLY A 166 19.16 7.31 -9.25
N VAL A 167 18.22 6.50 -8.80
CA VAL A 167 16.85 6.94 -8.51
C VAL A 167 16.66 6.89 -7.00
N SER A 168 16.51 8.06 -6.37
CA SER A 168 16.32 8.17 -4.92
C SER A 168 14.87 8.41 -4.51
N GLN A 169 13.98 8.65 -5.48
CA GLN A 169 12.58 8.95 -5.21
C GLN A 169 11.69 8.41 -6.33
N ILE A 170 10.62 7.76 -5.95
CA ILE A 170 9.54 7.34 -6.86
C ILE A 170 8.24 7.96 -6.38
N ARG A 171 7.52 8.59 -7.29
CA ARG A 171 6.15 9.07 -7.06
C ARG A 171 5.21 8.33 -7.98
N THR A 172 4.06 7.98 -7.48
CA THR A 172 3.05 7.27 -8.26
C THR A 172 1.65 7.78 -7.96
N ASP A 173 0.89 7.99 -9.03
CA ASP A 173 -0.55 8.20 -8.99
C ASP A 173 -1.23 6.84 -8.80
N ALA A 174 -1.27 6.37 -7.54
CA ALA A 174 -1.78 5.04 -7.22
C ALA A 174 -3.26 4.91 -7.62
N GLN A 175 -3.58 3.89 -8.41
CA GLN A 175 -4.93 3.61 -8.88
C GLN A 175 -5.64 2.65 -7.93
N VAL A 176 -6.99 2.69 -7.90
CA VAL A 176 -7.81 1.76 -7.11
C VAL A 176 -7.45 0.32 -7.47
N GLY A 177 -7.19 -0.49 -6.45
CA GLY A 177 -6.76 -1.89 -6.59
C GLY A 177 -5.24 -2.06 -6.71
N GLU A 178 -4.45 -0.99 -6.85
CA GLU A 178 -2.99 -1.11 -6.78
C GLU A 178 -2.53 -1.33 -5.34
N PHE A 179 -1.78 -2.41 -5.14
CA PHE A 179 -1.27 -2.85 -3.86
C PHE A 179 0.26 -2.88 -3.90
N TYR A 180 0.88 -1.97 -3.18
CA TYR A 180 2.33 -1.82 -3.09
C TYR A 180 2.84 -2.54 -1.86
N VAL A 181 3.85 -3.40 -2.01
CA VAL A 181 4.54 -4.12 -0.94
C VAL A 181 6.02 -3.76 -0.97
N PHE A 182 6.58 -3.42 0.18
CA PHE A 182 7.94 -2.91 0.31
C PHE A 182 8.50 -3.18 1.72
N PRO A 183 9.84 -3.02 1.94
CA PRO A 183 10.40 -3.12 3.28
C PRO A 183 9.81 -2.06 4.21
N TYR A 184 9.42 -2.44 5.41
CA TYR A 184 8.81 -1.52 6.37
C TYR A 184 9.70 -0.32 6.74
N SER A 185 11.02 -0.46 6.60
CA SER A 185 12.01 0.60 6.83
C SER A 185 12.15 1.61 5.66
N LEU A 186 11.48 1.37 4.52
CA LEU A 186 11.50 2.29 3.39
C LEU A 186 10.66 3.52 3.70
N LEU A 187 11.27 4.70 3.58
CA LEU A 187 10.56 5.98 3.73
C LEU A 187 9.47 6.12 2.68
N HIS A 188 8.26 6.42 3.12
CA HIS A 188 7.12 6.63 2.24
C HIS A 188 6.13 7.62 2.84
N GLY A 189 5.30 8.21 1.99
CA GLY A 189 4.29 9.17 2.40
C GLY A 189 3.29 9.44 1.28
N VAL A 190 2.21 10.18 1.59
CA VAL A 190 1.19 10.58 0.62
C VAL A 190 1.03 12.09 0.66
N TYR A 191 1.12 12.72 -0.49
CA TYR A 191 0.93 14.17 -0.63
C TYR A 191 -0.51 14.57 -0.33
N PRO A 192 -0.72 15.77 0.22
CA PRO A 192 -2.06 16.34 0.33
C PRO A 192 -2.68 16.55 -1.06
N PHE A 193 -3.98 16.68 -1.10
CA PHE A 193 -4.72 17.07 -2.30
C PHE A 193 -5.74 18.16 -1.96
N ASN A 194 -6.21 18.89 -2.97
CA ASN A 194 -7.14 20.01 -2.82
C ASN A 194 -8.35 19.89 -3.73
N GLY A 195 -8.58 18.70 -4.29
CA GLY A 195 -9.75 18.41 -5.11
C GLY A 195 -11.04 18.26 -4.32
N THR A 196 -12.07 17.83 -5.00
CA THR A 196 -13.37 17.53 -4.39
C THR A 196 -13.65 16.05 -4.44
N ASP A 197 -14.26 15.55 -3.39
CA ASP A 197 -14.82 14.19 -3.31
C ASP A 197 -15.98 13.98 -4.29
#